data_19c02114fb85b2c4921abbd8390e99b4
#
_entry.id   19c02114fb85b2c4921abbd8390e99b4
#
_cell.length_a   1.000
_cell.length_b   1.000
_cell.length_c   1.000
_cell.angle_alpha   90.00
_cell.angle_beta   90.00
_cell.angle_gamma   90.00
#
_symmetry.space_group_name_H-M   'P 1'
#
loop_
_entity.id
_entity.type
_entity.pdbx_description
1 polymer ?
#
loop_
_entity_poly.entity_id
_entity_poly.type
_entity_poly.pdbx_seq_one_letter_code
_entity_poly.pdbx_strand_id
1 'polypeptide(L)'
;MDRYEARHLIDAYTASWTDREIDRFLATLSDDAVVIECDGSSVRGLEETGAWFDSWHAWPIGGRVTRWTIRRFLCDEAAAAIEWEFGCTCHGRSAAFPGASLVAFDAGRIASIHEYKRLPAESEAVQTGRGQE
;
A
#
# COMPACT_ATOMS: atom_id res chain seq x y z
N MET A 1 17.25 11.31 -5.69
CA MET A 1 15.86 11.61 -6.05
C MET A 1 15.40 12.77 -5.18
N ASP A 2 14.84 13.79 -5.78
CA ASP A 2 14.39 14.91 -4.98
C ASP A 2 12.97 14.66 -4.44
N ARG A 3 12.53 15.56 -3.58
CA ARG A 3 11.26 15.43 -2.88
C ARG A 3 10.07 15.35 -3.84
N TYR A 4 10.10 16.14 -4.90
CA TYR A 4 8.99 16.18 -5.85
C TYR A 4 8.92 14.90 -6.68
N GLU A 5 10.07 14.40 -7.10
CA GLU A 5 10.13 13.13 -7.82
C GLU A 5 9.65 11.99 -6.95
N ALA A 6 10.08 11.95 -5.69
CA ALA A 6 9.67 10.91 -4.77
C ALA A 6 8.15 10.94 -4.54
N ARG A 7 7.59 12.13 -4.32
CA ARG A 7 6.15 12.25 -4.10
C ARG A 7 5.37 11.88 -5.36
N HIS A 8 5.85 12.31 -6.52
CA HIS A 8 5.20 11.97 -7.78
C HIS A 8 5.17 10.46 -7.99
N LEU A 9 6.27 9.79 -7.68
CA LEU A 9 6.37 8.34 -7.81
C LEU A 9 5.39 7.63 -6.88
N ILE A 10 5.30 8.07 -5.64
CA ILE A 10 4.39 7.50 -4.67
C ILE A 10 2.94 7.75 -5.07
N ASP A 11 2.63 8.96 -5.57
CA ASP A 11 1.28 9.26 -6.03
C ASP A 11 0.90 8.38 -7.23
N ALA A 12 1.85 8.13 -8.13
CA ALA A 12 1.62 7.23 -9.25
C ALA A 12 1.34 5.81 -8.77
N TYR A 13 2.07 5.36 -7.75
CA TYR A 13 1.86 4.05 -7.16
C TYR A 13 0.45 3.91 -6.58
N THR A 14 0.03 4.84 -5.73
CA THR A 14 -1.29 4.76 -5.11
C THR A 14 -2.41 4.91 -6.14
N ALA A 15 -2.23 5.80 -7.12
CA ALA A 15 -3.24 5.99 -8.17
C ALA A 15 -3.40 4.75 -9.03
N SER A 16 -2.33 3.99 -9.28
CA SER A 16 -2.43 2.78 -10.08
C SER A 16 -3.36 1.76 -9.42
N TRP A 17 -3.41 1.73 -8.09
CA TRP A 17 -4.30 0.84 -7.37
C TRP A 17 -5.77 1.29 -7.46
N THR A 18 -6.04 2.59 -7.26
CA THR A 18 -7.41 3.07 -7.37
C THR A 18 -7.93 3.01 -8.79
N ASP A 19 -7.04 3.22 -9.77
CA ASP A 19 -7.41 3.21 -11.18
C ASP A 19 -7.32 1.82 -11.81
N ARG A 20 -6.78 0.84 -11.09
CA ARG A 20 -6.64 -0.54 -11.54
C ARG A 20 -5.80 -0.63 -12.82
N GLU A 21 -4.65 0.03 -12.83
CA GLU A 21 -3.79 0.08 -14.00
C GLU A 21 -2.46 -0.60 -13.73
N ILE A 22 -2.36 -1.86 -14.10
CA ILE A 22 -1.19 -2.68 -13.80
C ILE A 22 0.08 -2.14 -14.44
N ASP A 23 0.01 -1.64 -15.65
CA ASP A 23 1.21 -1.15 -16.32
C ASP A 23 1.80 0.05 -15.59
N ARG A 24 0.93 0.93 -15.10
CA ARG A 24 1.36 2.07 -14.32
C ARG A 24 1.96 1.61 -12.98
N PHE A 25 1.33 0.62 -12.36
CA PHE A 25 1.83 0.05 -11.12
C PHE A 25 3.26 -0.49 -11.31
N LEU A 26 3.45 -1.34 -12.32
CA LEU A 26 4.76 -1.94 -12.57
C LEU A 26 5.80 -0.89 -12.95
N ALA A 27 5.38 0.18 -13.62
CA ALA A 27 6.32 1.23 -14.02
C ALA A 27 6.91 1.98 -12.83
N THR A 28 6.28 1.94 -11.66
CA THR A 28 6.83 2.60 -10.47
C THR A 28 7.88 1.75 -9.75
N LEU A 29 7.99 0.47 -10.09
CA LEU A 29 8.80 -0.48 -9.34
C LEU A 29 10.10 -0.79 -10.06
N SER A 30 11.17 -1.00 -9.30
CA SER A 30 12.39 -1.54 -9.85
C SER A 30 12.19 -3.02 -10.21
N ASP A 31 13.07 -3.57 -11.03
CA ASP A 31 12.92 -4.92 -11.56
C ASP A 31 12.85 -5.98 -10.46
N ASP A 32 13.54 -5.75 -9.35
CA ASP A 32 13.56 -6.69 -8.24
C ASP A 32 12.88 -6.12 -6.99
N ALA A 33 11.93 -5.22 -7.17
CA ALA A 33 11.25 -4.58 -6.07
C ALA A 33 10.57 -5.60 -5.15
N VAL A 34 10.53 -5.27 -3.86
CA VAL A 34 9.90 -6.10 -2.83
C VAL A 34 8.78 -5.32 -2.19
N VAL A 35 7.60 -5.92 -2.11
CA VAL A 35 6.49 -5.37 -1.34
C VAL A 35 6.23 -6.29 -0.16
N ILE A 36 6.27 -5.74 1.05
CA ILE A 36 5.97 -6.47 2.27
C ILE A 36 4.67 -5.92 2.79
N GLU A 37 3.66 -6.78 2.84
CA GLU A 37 2.32 -6.37 3.22
C GLU A 37 2.17 -6.27 4.74
N CYS A 38 1.04 -5.72 5.17
CA CYS A 38 0.78 -5.48 6.59
C CYS A 38 0.82 -6.75 7.42
N ASP A 39 0.55 -7.90 6.83
CA ASP A 39 0.57 -9.18 7.54
C ASP A 39 1.96 -9.84 7.50
N GLY A 40 2.93 -9.17 6.90
CA GLY A 40 4.30 -9.69 6.80
C GLY A 40 4.57 -10.54 5.58
N SER A 41 3.55 -10.87 4.79
CA SER A 41 3.79 -11.59 3.54
C SER A 41 4.47 -10.67 2.53
N SER A 42 5.19 -11.25 1.57
CA SER A 42 5.94 -10.44 0.62
C SER A 42 5.87 -11.02 -0.79
N VAL A 43 6.01 -10.12 -1.75
CA VAL A 43 6.16 -10.46 -3.15
C VAL A 43 7.40 -9.75 -3.68
N ARG A 44 8.09 -10.37 -4.62
CA ARG A 44 9.36 -9.85 -5.13
C ARG A 44 9.40 -9.95 -6.63
N GLY A 45 9.91 -8.88 -7.27
CA GLY A 45 10.11 -8.83 -8.70
C GLY A 45 8.83 -8.51 -9.47
N LEU A 46 8.99 -8.14 -10.74
CA LEU A 46 7.85 -7.65 -11.51
C LEU A 46 6.82 -8.74 -11.80
N GLU A 47 7.27 -9.97 -11.94
CA GLU A 47 6.33 -11.06 -12.21
C GLU A 47 5.44 -11.32 -11.00
N GLU A 48 6.05 -11.49 -9.83
CA GLU A 48 5.28 -11.75 -8.60
C GLU A 48 4.42 -10.56 -8.19
N THR A 49 4.98 -9.35 -8.28
CA THR A 49 4.21 -8.16 -7.90
C THR A 49 3.04 -7.93 -8.85
N GLY A 50 3.25 -8.19 -10.14
CA GLY A 50 2.18 -8.07 -11.12
C GLY A 50 1.08 -9.10 -10.89
N ALA A 51 1.46 -10.35 -10.60
CA ALA A 51 0.48 -11.40 -10.32
C ALA A 51 -0.30 -11.07 -9.03
N TRP A 52 0.36 -10.54 -8.04
CA TRP A 52 -0.27 -10.10 -6.80
C TRP A 52 -1.28 -8.98 -7.06
N PHE A 53 -0.90 -7.99 -7.85
CA PHE A 53 -1.78 -6.88 -8.22
C PHE A 53 -3.04 -7.41 -8.94
N ASP A 54 -2.84 -8.28 -9.93
CA ASP A 54 -3.96 -8.85 -10.68
C ASP A 54 -4.86 -9.71 -9.81
N SER A 55 -4.26 -10.52 -8.96
CA SER A 55 -5.01 -11.39 -8.06
C SER A 55 -5.88 -10.58 -7.10
N TRP A 56 -5.33 -9.47 -6.59
CA TRP A 56 -6.06 -8.61 -5.66
C TRP A 56 -7.29 -7.98 -6.33
N HIS A 57 -7.18 -7.67 -7.62
CA HIS A 57 -8.26 -7.02 -8.38
C HIS A 57 -9.15 -8.01 -9.12
N ALA A 58 -8.88 -9.31 -9.03
CA ALA A 58 -9.61 -10.29 -9.85
C ALA A 58 -11.07 -10.38 -9.46
N TRP A 59 -11.94 -10.32 -10.46
CA TRP A 59 -13.37 -10.48 -10.27
C TRP A 59 -13.73 -11.96 -10.30
N PRO A 60 -14.73 -12.42 -9.52
CA PRO A 60 -15.62 -11.66 -8.62
C PRO A 60 -15.14 -11.60 -7.18
N ILE A 61 -14.06 -12.27 -6.82
CA ILE A 61 -13.63 -12.35 -5.44
C ILE A 61 -12.58 -11.30 -5.10
N GLY A 62 -12.15 -10.55 -6.08
CA GLY A 62 -11.11 -9.55 -5.90
C GLY A 62 -11.58 -8.32 -5.19
N GLY A 63 -10.64 -7.42 -5.00
CA GLY A 63 -10.87 -6.19 -4.29
C GLY A 63 -10.92 -4.99 -5.21
N ARG A 64 -11.32 -3.88 -4.64
CA ARG A 64 -11.23 -2.58 -5.28
C ARG A 64 -10.74 -1.58 -4.26
N VAL A 65 -9.68 -0.89 -4.58
CA VAL A 65 -9.21 0.21 -3.74
C VAL A 65 -10.07 1.42 -4.06
N THR A 66 -10.81 1.90 -3.08
CA THR A 66 -11.71 3.03 -3.28
C THR A 66 -11.05 4.35 -2.92
N ARG A 67 -10.03 4.31 -2.07
CA ARG A 67 -9.32 5.51 -1.65
C ARG A 67 -7.96 5.11 -1.10
N TRP A 68 -6.96 5.93 -1.42
CA TRP A 68 -5.64 5.80 -0.81
C TRP A 68 -5.06 7.20 -0.72
N THR A 69 -5.22 7.84 0.44
CA THR A 69 -4.89 9.25 0.63
C THR A 69 -3.63 9.37 1.47
N ILE A 70 -2.63 10.08 0.96
CA ILE A 70 -1.40 10.34 1.68
C ILE A 70 -1.65 11.49 2.65
N ARG A 71 -1.44 11.25 3.94
CA ARG A 71 -1.63 12.26 4.99
C ARG A 71 -0.34 12.94 5.40
N ARG A 72 0.75 12.20 5.44
CA ARG A 72 2.06 12.75 5.76
C ARG A 72 3.09 12.12 4.86
N PHE A 73 4.07 12.90 4.49
CA PHE A 73 5.12 12.48 3.58
C PHE A 73 6.44 13.08 4.05
N LEU A 74 7.38 12.21 4.40
CA LEU A 74 8.74 12.59 4.79
C LEU A 74 9.69 11.80 3.92
N CYS A 75 10.74 12.44 3.43
CA CYS A 75 11.70 11.70 2.63
C CYS A 75 13.09 12.31 2.71
N ASP A 76 14.07 11.47 2.42
CA ASP A 76 15.39 11.92 2.01
C ASP A 76 15.60 11.37 0.59
N GLU A 77 16.85 11.41 0.12
CA GLU A 77 17.11 11.03 -1.27
C GLU A 77 17.02 9.52 -1.50
N ALA A 78 17.03 8.72 -0.45
CA ALA A 78 17.04 7.26 -0.56
C ALA A 78 15.73 6.60 -0.15
N ALA A 79 14.91 7.28 0.66
CA ALA A 79 13.75 6.63 1.25
C ALA A 79 12.67 7.64 1.61
N ALA A 80 11.45 7.13 1.79
CA ALA A 80 10.33 7.93 2.26
C ALA A 80 9.56 7.17 3.32
N ALA A 81 8.95 7.92 4.22
CA ALA A 81 7.97 7.41 5.16
C ALA A 81 6.67 8.14 4.87
N ILE A 82 5.60 7.40 4.69
CA ILE A 82 4.29 7.99 4.39
C ILE A 82 3.26 7.46 5.36
N GLU A 83 2.37 8.33 5.79
CA GLU A 83 1.18 7.93 6.51
C GLU A 83 -0.01 8.12 5.59
N TRP A 84 -0.91 7.18 5.60
CA TRP A 84 -2.03 7.19 4.66
C TRP A 84 -3.31 6.69 5.30
N GLU A 85 -4.42 6.98 4.60
CA GLU A 85 -5.72 6.36 4.87
C GLU A 85 -6.11 5.57 3.64
N PHE A 86 -6.50 4.33 3.87
CA PHE A 86 -6.79 3.37 2.81
C PHE A 86 -8.24 2.92 2.94
N GLY A 87 -8.93 2.84 1.81
CA GLY A 87 -10.28 2.31 1.76
C GLY A 87 -10.41 1.31 0.62
N CYS A 88 -11.16 0.25 0.85
CA CYS A 88 -11.36 -0.78 -0.16
C CYS A 88 -12.68 -1.48 0.03
N THR A 89 -13.11 -2.18 -1.02
CA THR A 89 -14.18 -3.16 -0.94
C THR A 89 -13.64 -4.49 -1.40
N CYS A 90 -14.03 -5.56 -0.70
CA CYS A 90 -13.59 -6.90 -1.03
C CYS A 90 -14.67 -7.85 -0.60
N HIS A 91 -15.10 -8.74 -1.49
CA HIS A 91 -16.18 -9.70 -1.20
C HIS A 91 -17.46 -8.96 -0.76
N GLY A 92 -17.73 -7.80 -1.36
CA GLY A 92 -18.92 -7.03 -1.03
C GLY A 92 -18.86 -6.27 0.28
N ARG A 93 -17.73 -6.29 0.96
CA ARG A 93 -17.56 -5.59 2.23
C ARG A 93 -16.60 -4.43 2.06
N SER A 94 -16.90 -3.33 2.74
CA SER A 94 -16.04 -2.16 2.75
C SER A 94 -15.18 -2.15 4.00
N ALA A 95 -13.94 -1.73 3.83
CA ALA A 95 -13.00 -1.57 4.93
C ALA A 95 -12.24 -0.26 4.74
N ALA A 96 -11.88 0.37 5.85
CA ALA A 96 -11.07 1.58 5.82
C ALA A 96 -10.20 1.59 7.07
N PHE A 97 -8.93 1.95 6.90
CA PHE A 97 -8.01 1.99 8.04
C PHE A 97 -6.83 2.89 7.70
N PRO A 98 -6.21 3.47 8.73
CA PRO A 98 -4.96 4.22 8.54
C PRO A 98 -3.76 3.29 8.60
N GLY A 99 -2.67 3.74 8.03
CA GLY A 99 -1.43 3.00 8.09
C GLY A 99 -0.26 3.85 7.66
N ALA A 100 0.86 3.18 7.45
CA ALA A 100 2.08 3.83 7.03
C ALA A 100 2.88 2.88 6.17
N SER A 101 3.73 3.44 5.31
CA SER A 101 4.66 2.64 4.53
C SER A 101 6.05 3.24 4.61
N LEU A 102 7.04 2.36 4.64
CA LEU A 102 8.43 2.74 4.48
C LEU A 102 8.83 2.33 3.07
N VAL A 103 9.31 3.31 2.30
CA VAL A 103 9.59 3.13 0.88
C VAL A 103 11.06 3.41 0.64
N ALA A 104 11.77 2.47 -0.01
CA ALA A 104 13.14 2.69 -0.42
C ALA A 104 13.16 2.86 -1.94
N PHE A 105 14.04 3.75 -2.41
CA PHE A 105 14.15 4.07 -3.82
C PHE A 105 15.49 3.59 -4.37
N ASP A 106 15.49 3.25 -5.65
CA ASP A 106 16.72 2.93 -6.37
C ASP A 106 16.53 3.31 -7.84
N ALA A 107 17.45 4.09 -8.36
CA ALA A 107 17.48 4.50 -9.77
C ALA A 107 16.15 5.10 -10.23
N GLY A 108 15.53 5.91 -9.37
CA GLY A 108 14.31 6.61 -9.73
C GLY A 108 13.04 5.78 -9.64
N ARG A 109 13.13 4.59 -9.03
CA ARG A 109 11.99 3.69 -8.88
C ARG A 109 11.91 3.19 -7.45
N ILE A 110 10.80 2.55 -7.13
CA ILE A 110 10.60 1.98 -5.80
C ILE A 110 11.30 0.64 -5.73
N ALA A 111 12.25 0.52 -4.81
CA ALA A 111 12.97 -0.73 -4.60
C ALA A 111 12.29 -1.61 -3.56
N SER A 112 11.63 -1.01 -2.59
CA SER A 112 10.86 -1.78 -1.61
C SER A 112 9.79 -0.91 -0.98
N ILE A 113 8.71 -1.55 -0.58
CA ILE A 113 7.65 -0.93 0.22
C ILE A 113 7.35 -1.89 1.35
N HIS A 114 7.39 -1.40 2.58
CA HIS A 114 7.01 -2.18 3.75
C HIS A 114 5.80 -1.48 4.37
N GLU A 115 4.66 -2.16 4.40
CA GLU A 115 3.40 -1.59 4.79
C GLU A 115 3.00 -2.01 6.19
N TYR A 116 2.44 -1.06 6.93
CA TYR A 116 1.94 -1.28 8.29
C TYR A 116 0.57 -0.66 8.37
N LYS A 117 -0.36 -1.31 9.05
CA LYS A 117 -1.66 -0.70 9.28
C LYS A 117 -1.89 -0.58 10.77
N ARG A 118 -2.65 0.43 11.15
CA ARG A 118 -3.01 0.60 12.54
C ARG A 118 -4.29 -0.18 12.80
N LEU A 119 -4.23 -1.05 13.80
CA LEU A 119 -5.40 -1.80 14.22
C LEU A 119 -6.25 -0.95 15.14
N PRO A 120 -7.54 -1.26 15.28
CA PRO A 120 -8.37 -0.57 16.27
C PRO A 120 -7.73 -0.70 17.64
N ALA A 121 -7.95 0.31 18.48
CA ALA A 121 -7.38 0.28 19.81
C ALA A 121 -7.89 -0.93 20.58
N GLU A 122 -6.95 -1.61 21.22
CA GLU A 122 -7.28 -2.82 21.98
C GLU A 122 -8.33 -2.53 23.05
N SER A 123 -8.17 -1.40 23.75
CA SER A 123 -9.10 -1.03 24.79
C SER A 123 -10.50 -0.84 24.25
N GLU A 124 -10.64 -0.30 23.05
CA GLU A 124 -11.94 -0.12 22.44
C GLU A 124 -12.55 -1.46 22.07
N ALA A 125 -11.75 -2.33 21.50
CA ALA A 125 -12.22 -3.64 21.12
C ALA A 125 -12.63 -4.45 22.34
N VAL A 126 -11.84 -4.39 23.40
CA VAL A 126 -12.11 -5.12 24.60
C VAL A 126 -13.35 -4.60 25.29
N GLN A 127 -13.48 -3.28 25.38
CA GLN A 127 -14.63 -2.68 26.06
C GLN A 127 -15.93 -3.05 25.36
N THR A 128 -15.90 -3.04 24.05
CA THR A 128 -17.09 -3.44 23.31
C THR A 128 -17.30 -4.93 23.37
N GLY A 129 -16.21 -5.65 23.51
CA GLY A 129 -16.27 -7.08 23.55
C GLY A 129 -16.33 -7.60 24.92
N ARG A 130 -15.84 -6.97 25.96
CA ARG A 130 -15.73 -7.59 27.14
C ARG A 130 -16.66 -7.09 28.01
N GLY A 131 -16.98 -6.51 27.41
CA GLY A 131 -17.67 -6.50 28.25
C GLY A 131 -16.99 -7.36 28.94
N GLN A 132 -16.15 -7.37 28.78
CA GLN A 132 -15.60 -7.82 28.90
C GLN A 132 -14.65 -8.16 29.24
N GLU A 133 -14.10 -8.28 29.39
CA GLU A 133 -13.22 -8.47 29.64
C GLU A 133 -12.89 -8.64 30.20
#